data_03525b05d55fa795b542fde94dba6189
#
_entry.id   03525b05d55fa795b542fde94dba6189
#
_cell.length_a   1.000
_cell.length_b   1.000
_cell.length_c   1.000
_cell.angle_alpha   90.00
_cell.angle_beta   90.00
_cell.angle_gamma   90.00
#
_symmetry.space_group_name_H-M   'P 1'
#
loop_
_entity.id
_entity.type
_entity.pdbx_description
1 polymer ?
#
loop_
_entity_poly.entity_id
_entity_poly.type
_entity_poly.pdbx_seq_one_letter_code
_entity_poly.pdbx_strand_id
1 'polypeptide(L)'
;DAGIYLTASGEEIKKFNARDGLAMSRLNKNGLRVAILSHSKNIDIIRKRADMLGLETWYAGQEKKSLILARWAQEYGIPPESMLYLGDDLNDLDAFRYVGVGVCPADADPLIKKHAALILESKGGEACFRELADRAFRDLLLFEP
;
A
#
# COMPACT_ATOMS: atom_id res chain seq x y z
N ASP A 1 -6.01 1.26 -9.56
CA ASP A 1 -6.19 2.32 -10.54
C ASP A 1 -6.32 3.68 -9.83
N ALA A 2 -5.86 4.73 -10.47
CA ALA A 2 -5.94 6.09 -9.96
C ALA A 2 -7.35 6.73 -10.16
N GLY A 3 -8.33 5.95 -10.56
CA GLY A 3 -9.69 6.42 -10.82
C GLY A 3 -10.43 6.84 -9.56
N ILE A 4 -11.06 8.01 -9.61
CA ILE A 4 -11.93 8.54 -8.57
C ILE A 4 -13.30 8.81 -9.20
N TYR A 5 -14.35 8.25 -8.61
CA TYR A 5 -15.73 8.56 -8.98
C TYR A 5 -16.24 9.69 -8.09
N LEU A 6 -16.78 10.75 -8.72
CA LEU A 6 -17.41 11.85 -8.01
C LEU A 6 -18.87 11.95 -8.42
N THR A 7 -19.75 12.07 -7.44
CA THR A 7 -21.17 12.39 -7.69
C THR A 7 -21.34 13.90 -7.90
N ALA A 8 -22.49 14.30 -8.44
CA ALA A 8 -22.84 15.72 -8.57
C ALA A 8 -22.95 16.45 -7.22
N SER A 9 -23.21 15.72 -6.13
CA SER A 9 -23.19 16.22 -4.75
C SER A 9 -21.78 16.34 -4.15
N GLY A 10 -20.73 15.92 -4.88
CA GLY A 10 -19.35 15.96 -4.41
C GLY A 10 -18.93 14.75 -3.57
N GLU A 11 -19.75 13.69 -3.51
CA GLU A 11 -19.37 12.46 -2.84
C GLU A 11 -18.31 11.72 -3.63
N GLU A 12 -17.25 11.28 -2.96
CA GLU A 12 -16.17 10.50 -3.53
C GLU A 12 -16.40 9.00 -3.30
N ILE A 13 -16.29 8.22 -4.38
CA ILE A 13 -16.34 6.75 -4.31
C ILE A 13 -15.00 6.21 -4.79
N LYS A 14 -14.37 5.34 -3.98
CA LYS A 14 -13.15 4.61 -4.34
C LYS A 14 -13.44 3.13 -4.51
N LYS A 15 -12.89 2.57 -5.58
CA LYS A 15 -12.87 1.14 -5.84
C LYS A 15 -11.68 0.50 -5.13
N PHE A 16 -11.91 -0.60 -4.40
CA PHE A 16 -10.87 -1.46 -3.85
C PHE A 16 -10.98 -2.86 -4.42
N ASN A 17 -9.83 -3.52 -4.60
CA ASN A 17 -9.78 -4.90 -5.08
C ASN A 17 -9.97 -5.88 -3.91
N ALA A 18 -10.87 -6.85 -4.08
CA ALA A 18 -11.16 -7.85 -3.04
C ALA A 18 -9.97 -8.81 -2.82
N ARG A 19 -9.22 -9.16 -3.87
CA ARG A 19 -8.06 -10.06 -3.77
C ARG A 19 -6.91 -9.41 -3.02
N ASP A 20 -6.67 -8.11 -3.27
CA ASP A 20 -5.69 -7.32 -2.51
C ASP A 20 -6.08 -7.27 -1.03
N GLY A 21 -7.35 -7.02 -0.74
CA GLY A 21 -7.85 -6.99 0.63
C GLY A 21 -7.68 -8.32 1.38
N LEU A 22 -7.97 -9.44 0.71
CA LEU A 22 -7.76 -10.76 1.29
C LEU A 22 -6.28 -11.01 1.60
N ALA A 23 -5.38 -10.65 0.68
CA ALA A 23 -3.94 -10.81 0.89
C ALA A 23 -3.44 -9.93 2.05
N MET A 24 -3.82 -8.66 2.10
CA MET A 24 -3.46 -7.74 3.20
C MET A 24 -3.90 -8.29 4.56
N SER A 25 -5.16 -8.72 4.68
CA SER A 25 -5.71 -9.23 5.93
C SER A 25 -5.01 -10.53 6.36
N ARG A 26 -4.74 -11.47 5.44
CA ARG A 26 -4.04 -12.72 5.75
C ARG A 26 -2.61 -12.49 6.19
N LEU A 27 -1.84 -11.68 5.45
CA LEU A 27 -0.47 -11.36 5.82
C LEU A 27 -0.39 -10.70 7.19
N ASN A 28 -1.31 -9.75 7.47
CA ASN A 28 -1.35 -9.07 8.76
C ASN A 28 -1.67 -10.04 9.91
N LYS A 29 -2.63 -10.95 9.75
CA LYS A 29 -2.96 -11.99 10.74
C LYS A 29 -1.81 -12.97 10.97
N ASN A 30 -0.99 -13.21 9.97
CA ASN A 30 0.15 -14.13 10.01
C ASN A 30 1.47 -13.43 10.39
N GLY A 31 1.38 -12.26 11.05
CA GLY A 31 2.51 -11.60 11.69
C GLY A 31 3.30 -10.63 10.82
N LEU A 32 2.95 -10.45 9.54
CA LEU A 32 3.53 -9.40 8.73
C LEU A 32 2.77 -8.09 8.99
N ARG A 33 3.45 -7.04 9.44
CA ARG A 33 2.81 -5.74 9.63
C ARG A 33 2.48 -5.11 8.27
N VAL A 34 1.19 -5.08 7.94
CA VAL A 34 0.67 -4.47 6.73
C VAL A 34 0.05 -3.12 7.07
N ALA A 35 0.36 -2.09 6.28
CA ALA A 35 -0.11 -0.72 6.50
C ALA A 35 -0.68 -0.10 5.22
N ILE A 36 -1.57 0.89 5.39
CA ILE A 36 -2.07 1.75 4.30
C ILE A 36 -1.53 3.16 4.49
N LEU A 37 -0.87 3.69 3.47
CA LEU A 37 -0.35 5.06 3.44
C LEU A 37 -0.88 5.78 2.20
N SER A 38 -1.71 6.80 2.40
CA SER A 38 -2.43 7.48 1.33
C SER A 38 -2.41 9.00 1.46
N HIS A 39 -2.28 9.70 0.35
CA HIS A 39 -2.52 11.14 0.24
C HIS A 39 -4.01 11.48 -0.04
N SER A 40 -4.93 10.55 0.24
CA SER A 40 -6.36 10.82 0.14
C SER A 40 -6.78 11.97 1.06
N LYS A 41 -7.56 12.91 0.52
CA LYS A 41 -8.23 13.95 1.33
C LYS A 41 -9.44 13.38 2.08
N ASN A 42 -10.04 12.31 1.56
CA ASN A 42 -11.13 11.60 2.22
C ASN A 42 -10.56 10.55 3.18
N ILE A 43 -10.32 10.97 4.41
CA ILE A 43 -9.71 10.15 5.47
C ILE A 43 -10.62 8.98 5.84
N ASP A 44 -11.93 9.21 5.88
CA ASP A 44 -12.92 8.22 6.33
C ASP A 44 -12.97 6.99 5.42
N ILE A 45 -12.79 7.14 4.11
CA ILE A 45 -12.76 6.00 3.18
C ILE A 45 -11.54 5.12 3.49
N ILE A 46 -10.38 5.71 3.76
CA ILE A 46 -9.14 4.97 4.07
C ILE A 46 -9.26 4.29 5.43
N ARG A 47 -9.76 5.00 6.44
CA ARG A 47 -10.02 4.44 7.78
C ARG A 47 -10.96 3.23 7.70
N LYS A 48 -12.13 3.37 7.07
CA LYS A 48 -13.08 2.27 6.89
C LYS A 48 -12.45 1.08 6.16
N ARG A 49 -11.60 1.33 5.15
CA ARG A 49 -10.89 0.25 4.47
C ARG A 49 -9.91 -0.45 5.39
N ALA A 50 -9.13 0.27 6.18
CA ALA A 50 -8.21 -0.32 7.17
C ALA A 50 -8.96 -1.16 8.21
N ASP A 51 -10.05 -0.62 8.77
CA ASP A 51 -10.91 -1.31 9.74
C ASP A 51 -11.47 -2.63 9.17
N MET A 52 -12.00 -2.60 7.94
CA MET A 52 -12.51 -3.81 7.26
C MET A 52 -11.45 -4.90 7.07
N LEU A 53 -10.19 -4.53 6.95
CA LEU A 53 -9.08 -5.45 6.74
C LEU A 53 -8.38 -5.87 8.05
N GLY A 54 -8.76 -5.28 9.19
CA GLY A 54 -8.13 -5.48 10.48
C GLY A 54 -6.71 -4.89 10.55
N LEU A 55 -6.46 -3.80 9.82
CA LEU A 55 -5.17 -3.11 9.81
C LEU A 55 -5.15 -1.98 10.84
N GLU A 56 -4.28 -2.10 11.83
CA GLU A 56 -4.11 -1.08 12.88
C GLU A 56 -3.25 0.09 12.40
N THR A 57 -2.36 -0.15 11.43
CA THR A 57 -1.41 0.86 10.92
C THR A 57 -1.92 1.44 9.60
N TRP A 58 -2.32 2.69 9.64
CA TRP A 58 -2.74 3.42 8.45
C TRP A 58 -2.56 4.92 8.61
N TYR A 59 -2.44 5.61 7.49
CA TYR A 59 -2.40 7.08 7.42
C TYR A 59 -3.10 7.56 6.17
N ALA A 60 -3.90 8.61 6.32
CA ALA A 60 -4.42 9.39 5.21
C ALA A 60 -4.22 10.89 5.50
N GLY A 61 -3.58 11.62 4.60
CA GLY A 61 -3.26 13.04 4.78
C GLY A 61 -2.22 13.54 3.80
N GLN A 62 -1.71 14.75 4.02
CA GLN A 62 -0.86 15.44 3.05
C GLN A 62 0.62 15.54 3.47
N GLU A 63 1.01 14.90 4.58
CA GLU A 63 2.42 14.88 4.99
C GLU A 63 3.23 14.00 4.03
N LYS A 64 4.52 14.32 3.90
CA LYS A 64 5.46 13.48 3.12
C LYS A 64 5.42 12.05 3.62
N LYS A 65 5.32 11.10 2.68
CA LYS A 65 5.21 9.67 3.00
C LYS A 65 6.43 9.14 3.73
N SER A 66 7.62 9.63 3.39
CA SER A 66 8.87 9.29 4.10
C SER A 66 8.85 9.67 5.59
N LEU A 67 8.19 10.77 5.98
CA LEU A 67 8.06 11.17 7.39
C LEU A 67 7.12 10.24 8.16
N ILE A 68 6.04 9.79 7.52
CA ILE A 68 5.13 8.82 8.10
C ILE A 68 5.83 7.48 8.30
N LEU A 69 6.56 7.01 7.28
CA LEU A 69 7.35 5.78 7.35
C LEU A 69 8.42 5.86 8.45
N ALA A 70 9.08 7.00 8.60
CA ALA A 70 10.07 7.21 9.67
C ALA A 70 9.44 7.14 11.08
N ARG A 71 8.25 7.69 11.27
CA ARG A 71 7.49 7.55 12.53
C ARG A 71 7.16 6.08 12.81
N TRP A 72 6.65 5.35 11.81
CA TRP A 72 6.34 3.92 11.96
C TRP A 72 7.60 3.07 12.20
N ALA A 73 8.72 3.40 11.53
CA ALA A 73 10.01 2.75 11.76
C ALA A 73 10.42 2.84 13.24
N GLN A 74 10.33 4.04 13.80
CA GLN A 74 10.65 4.29 15.22
C GLN A 74 9.65 3.62 16.16
N GLU A 75 8.35 3.76 15.90
CA GLU A 75 7.26 3.24 16.74
C GLU A 75 7.32 1.71 16.88
N TYR A 76 7.60 1.03 15.76
CA TYR A 76 7.59 -0.44 15.71
C TYR A 76 8.98 -1.07 15.78
N GLY A 77 10.04 -0.29 15.86
CA GLY A 77 11.41 -0.78 15.86
C GLY A 77 11.80 -1.51 14.57
N ILE A 78 11.21 -1.11 13.43
CA ILE A 78 11.46 -1.72 12.12
C ILE A 78 12.44 -0.83 11.34
N PRO A 79 13.65 -1.30 11.01
CA PRO A 79 14.59 -0.49 10.27
C PRO A 79 14.12 -0.31 8.81
N PRO A 80 14.41 0.85 8.16
CA PRO A 80 13.95 1.15 6.81
C PRO A 80 14.28 0.07 5.77
N GLU A 81 15.44 -0.57 5.88
CA GLU A 81 15.90 -1.66 5.02
C GLU A 81 15.02 -2.92 5.10
N SER A 82 14.25 -3.08 6.17
CA SER A 82 13.25 -4.15 6.34
C SER A 82 11.85 -3.75 5.91
N MET A 83 11.67 -2.55 5.37
CA MET A 83 10.40 -2.06 4.86
C MET A 83 10.29 -2.28 3.36
N LEU A 84 9.10 -2.72 2.94
CA LEU A 84 8.67 -2.77 1.55
C LEU A 84 7.55 -1.75 1.32
N TYR A 85 7.66 -0.97 0.26
CA TYR A 85 6.64 0.01 -0.13
C TYR A 85 6.14 -0.28 -1.55
N LEU A 86 4.82 -0.36 -1.71
CA LEU A 86 4.15 -0.45 -3.00
C LEU A 86 3.48 0.90 -3.32
N GLY A 87 3.92 1.54 -4.40
CA GLY A 87 3.43 2.84 -4.85
C GLY A 87 3.50 3.00 -6.36
N ASP A 88 2.83 4.01 -6.91
CA ASP A 88 2.62 4.14 -8.36
C ASP A 88 2.89 5.52 -8.93
N ASP A 89 2.92 6.59 -8.12
CA ASP A 89 2.94 7.95 -8.64
C ASP A 89 4.05 8.81 -7.98
N LEU A 90 4.29 9.99 -8.54
CA LEU A 90 5.37 10.91 -8.17
C LEU A 90 5.39 11.27 -6.68
N ASN A 91 4.22 11.28 -6.04
CA ASN A 91 4.10 11.51 -4.59
C ASN A 91 4.54 10.33 -3.73
N ASP A 92 4.98 9.23 -4.35
CA ASP A 92 5.57 8.06 -3.69
C ASP A 92 7.12 8.09 -3.70
N LEU A 93 7.72 8.97 -4.49
CA LEU A 93 9.16 8.97 -4.72
C LEU A 93 9.99 9.09 -3.44
N ASP A 94 9.52 9.89 -2.48
CA ASP A 94 10.20 10.05 -1.19
C ASP A 94 10.11 8.78 -0.32
N ALA A 95 9.01 8.04 -0.41
CA ALA A 95 8.85 6.73 0.23
C ALA A 95 9.78 5.69 -0.39
N PHE A 96 9.88 5.63 -1.73
CA PHE A 96 10.80 4.72 -2.43
C PHE A 96 12.26 4.93 -2.03
N ARG A 97 12.65 6.19 -1.76
CA ARG A 97 14.02 6.53 -1.33
C ARG A 97 14.28 6.20 0.15
N TYR A 98 13.23 6.03 0.93
CA TYR A 98 13.32 5.78 2.36
C TYR A 98 13.38 4.29 2.69
N VAL A 99 12.63 3.44 1.99
CA VAL A 99 12.49 2.02 2.27
C VAL A 99 13.59 1.18 1.63
N GLY A 100 13.82 -0.03 2.15
CA GLY A 100 14.76 -0.99 1.56
C GLY A 100 14.29 -1.56 0.22
N VAL A 101 12.98 -1.75 0.03
CA VAL A 101 12.41 -2.33 -1.20
C VAL A 101 11.22 -1.50 -1.68
N GLY A 102 11.40 -0.84 -2.82
CA GLY A 102 10.30 -0.18 -3.56
C GLY A 102 9.75 -1.11 -4.63
N VAL A 103 8.43 -1.24 -4.69
CA VAL A 103 7.70 -2.05 -5.68
C VAL A 103 6.66 -1.18 -6.35
N CYS A 104 6.39 -1.37 -7.64
CA CYS A 104 5.35 -0.62 -8.32
C CYS A 104 4.53 -1.51 -9.28
N PRO A 105 3.26 -1.14 -9.57
CA PRO A 105 2.44 -1.81 -10.55
C PRO A 105 2.91 -1.52 -11.99
N ALA A 106 2.38 -2.30 -12.94
CA ALA A 106 2.75 -2.20 -14.36
C ALA A 106 2.48 -0.82 -14.99
N ASP A 107 1.49 -0.10 -14.49
CA ASP A 107 1.05 1.22 -14.99
C ASP A 107 1.57 2.40 -14.15
N ALA A 108 2.53 2.17 -13.26
CA ALA A 108 3.16 3.24 -12.47
C ALA A 108 3.88 4.28 -13.36
N ASP A 109 4.07 5.48 -12.82
CA ASP A 109 4.84 6.54 -13.46
C ASP A 109 6.25 6.06 -13.87
N PRO A 110 6.77 6.47 -15.04
CA PRO A 110 8.09 6.05 -15.51
C PRO A 110 9.23 6.38 -14.55
N LEU A 111 9.12 7.46 -13.75
CA LEU A 111 10.13 7.81 -12.76
C LEU A 111 10.09 6.85 -11.58
N ILE A 112 8.90 6.46 -11.14
CA ILE A 112 8.74 5.45 -10.07
C ILE A 112 9.30 4.11 -10.51
N LYS A 113 9.01 3.66 -11.74
CA LYS A 113 9.59 2.44 -12.31
C LYS A 113 11.12 2.42 -12.30
N LYS A 114 11.77 3.56 -12.51
CA LYS A 114 13.24 3.68 -12.43
C LYS A 114 13.80 3.49 -11.03
N HIS A 115 12.99 3.74 -9.99
CA HIS A 115 13.40 3.60 -8.59
C HIS A 115 12.92 2.28 -7.96
N ALA A 116 12.05 1.54 -8.65
CA ALA A 116 11.51 0.30 -8.15
C ALA A 116 12.52 -0.86 -8.28
N ALA A 117 12.64 -1.65 -7.22
CA ALA A 117 13.38 -2.91 -7.24
C ALA A 117 12.61 -4.01 -7.99
N LEU A 118 11.27 -3.90 -8.02
CA LEU A 118 10.38 -4.82 -8.73
C LEU A 118 9.23 -4.06 -9.37
N ILE A 119 8.98 -4.34 -10.64
CA ILE A 119 7.79 -3.90 -11.37
C ILE A 119 6.87 -5.12 -11.53
N LEU A 120 5.63 -5.00 -11.05
CA LEU A 120 4.63 -6.05 -11.14
C LEU A 120 4.03 -6.11 -12.56
N GLU A 121 3.39 -7.24 -12.89
CA GLU A 121 2.67 -7.41 -14.16
C GLU A 121 1.25 -6.83 -14.08
N SER A 122 0.64 -6.89 -12.89
CA SER A 122 -0.69 -6.33 -12.63
C SER A 122 -0.63 -4.80 -12.53
N LYS A 123 -1.68 -4.15 -13.03
CA LYS A 123 -1.89 -2.72 -12.89
C LYS A 123 -2.40 -2.37 -11.49
N GLY A 124 -2.27 -1.10 -11.12
CA GLY A 124 -2.86 -0.57 -9.90
C GLY A 124 -4.36 -0.85 -9.83
N GLY A 125 -4.85 -1.31 -8.68
CA GLY A 125 -6.27 -1.69 -8.49
C GLY A 125 -6.69 -3.00 -9.16
N GLU A 126 -5.81 -3.70 -9.86
CA GLU A 126 -6.07 -4.98 -10.53
C GLU A 126 -5.35 -6.16 -9.85
N ALA A 127 -5.42 -6.21 -8.53
CA ALA A 127 -4.79 -7.22 -7.69
C ALA A 127 -3.24 -7.18 -7.67
N CYS A 128 -2.64 -6.00 -7.82
CA CYS A 128 -1.19 -5.84 -7.79
C CYS A 128 -0.58 -6.16 -6.41
N PHE A 129 -1.24 -5.81 -5.32
CA PHE A 129 -0.78 -6.22 -3.99
C PHE A 129 -0.88 -7.74 -3.81
N ARG A 130 -1.95 -8.37 -4.34
CA ARG A 130 -2.09 -9.82 -4.31
C ARG A 130 -0.96 -10.51 -5.09
N GLU A 131 -0.58 -9.99 -6.25
CA GLU A 131 0.56 -10.52 -7.01
C GLU A 131 1.87 -10.42 -6.21
N LEU A 132 2.13 -9.26 -5.59
CA LEU A 132 3.27 -9.08 -4.71
C LEU A 132 3.28 -10.11 -3.58
N ALA A 133 2.13 -10.28 -2.93
CA ALA A 133 1.99 -11.22 -1.82
C ALA A 133 2.20 -12.68 -2.26
N ASP A 134 1.71 -13.06 -3.44
CA ASP A 134 1.94 -14.40 -4.01
C ASP A 134 3.42 -14.64 -4.38
N ARG A 135 4.14 -13.60 -4.82
CA ARG A 135 5.57 -13.71 -5.19
C ARG A 135 6.50 -13.75 -3.98
N ALA A 136 6.24 -12.91 -2.98
CA ALA A 136 7.18 -12.66 -1.88
C ALA A 136 6.79 -13.34 -0.56
N PHE A 137 5.49 -13.62 -0.36
CA PHE A 137 4.94 -14.03 0.94
C PHE A 137 3.95 -15.19 0.82
N ARG A 138 4.08 -16.06 -0.18
CA ARG A 138 3.10 -17.09 -0.48
C ARG A 138 2.83 -18.03 0.70
N ASP A 139 3.87 -18.41 1.44
CA ASP A 139 3.72 -19.32 2.59
C ASP A 139 2.86 -18.70 3.69
N LEU A 140 3.01 -17.39 3.94
CA LEU A 140 2.16 -16.65 4.88
C LEU A 140 0.71 -16.51 4.39
N LEU A 141 0.49 -16.49 3.07
CA LEU A 141 -0.87 -16.45 2.52
C LEU A 141 -1.62 -17.78 2.68
N LEU A 142 -0.91 -18.89 2.64
CA LEU A 142 -1.48 -20.24 2.72
C LEU A 142 -1.67 -20.71 4.16
N PHE A 143 -0.94 -20.11 5.11
CA PHE A 143 -1.07 -20.46 6.52
C PHE A 143 -2.46 -20.07 7.05
N GLU A 144 -3.17 -21.03 7.62
CA GLU A 144 -4.41 -20.81 8.39
C GLU A 144 -4.05 -20.98 9.88
N PRO A 145 -4.14 -19.89 10.67
CA PRO A 145 -3.79 -19.92 12.08
C PRO A 145 -4.79 -20.73 12.91
#